data_0a6e8b6c9f095bccdc91571f06794b9c
#
_entry.id   0a6e8b6c9f095bccdc91571f06794b9c
#
_cell.length_a   1.000
_cell.length_b   1.000
_cell.length_c   1.000
_cell.angle_alpha   90.00
_cell.angle_beta   90.00
_cell.angle_gamma   90.00
#
_symmetry.space_group_name_H-M   'P 1'
#
loop_
_entity.id
_entity.type
_entity.pdbx_description
1 polymer ?
#
loop_
_entity_poly.entity_id
_entity_poly.type
_entity_poly.pdbx_seq_one_letter_code
_entity_poly.pdbx_strand_id
1 'polypeptide(L)'
;MLEKEMITSKVADYPLHQMLKQFFGFDSFKGLQEPIIRHLLQGNNTFVIMPTGGGKSMCYQLPALLLKGTAIVVSPLIALMKNQVDTLRNFGTKEGIAHFLNSSLTKQEIIQVKNDMTDGFTKLLYVAPESLTKEENVDFL
;
A
#
# COMPACT_ATOMS: atom_id res chain seq x y z
N MET A 1 -5.66 -16.34 21.50
CA MET A 1 -7.10 -16.10 21.69
C MET A 1 -7.38 -14.64 21.96
N LEU A 2 -6.81 -14.03 23.01
CA LEU A 2 -6.99 -12.61 23.33
C LEU A 2 -6.46 -11.64 22.25
N GLU A 3 -5.34 -11.92 21.60
CA GLU A 3 -4.82 -11.10 20.49
C GLU A 3 -5.74 -11.12 19.27
N LYS A 4 -6.32 -12.27 18.96
CA LYS A 4 -7.24 -12.42 17.82
C LYS A 4 -8.57 -11.70 18.06
N GLU A 5 -9.06 -11.72 19.29
CA GLU A 5 -10.27 -10.98 19.69
C GLU A 5 -10.02 -9.46 19.72
N MET A 6 -8.85 -9.03 20.19
CA MET A 6 -8.45 -7.61 20.16
C MET A 6 -8.27 -7.09 18.72
N ILE A 7 -7.72 -7.89 17.80
CA ILE A 7 -7.57 -7.54 16.41
C ILE A 7 -8.96 -7.46 15.74
N THR A 8 -9.83 -8.40 16.03
CA THR A 8 -11.20 -8.44 15.46
C THR A 8 -12.03 -7.25 15.93
N SER A 9 -11.92 -6.84 17.19
CA SER A 9 -12.59 -5.64 17.70
C SER A 9 -12.06 -4.35 17.07
N LYS A 10 -10.75 -4.24 16.84
CA LYS A 10 -10.13 -3.09 16.15
C LYS A 10 -10.57 -2.97 14.70
N VAL A 11 -10.77 -4.08 14.00
CA VAL A 11 -11.21 -4.07 12.59
C VAL A 11 -12.65 -3.55 12.46
N ALA A 12 -13.52 -3.86 13.42
CA ALA A 12 -14.89 -3.35 13.44
C ALA A 12 -14.95 -1.83 13.60
N ASP A 13 -13.91 -1.22 14.18
CA ASP A 13 -13.84 0.22 14.43
C ASP A 13 -13.28 1.03 13.24
N TYR A 14 -12.78 0.38 12.18
CA TYR A 14 -12.31 1.09 11.00
C TYR A 14 -13.48 1.62 10.17
N PRO A 15 -13.57 2.94 9.95
CA PRO A 15 -14.63 3.54 9.12
C PRO A 15 -14.30 3.37 7.64
N LEU A 16 -14.38 2.13 7.12
CA LEU A 16 -13.91 1.78 5.78
C LEU A 16 -14.57 2.57 4.67
N HIS A 17 -15.89 2.78 4.73
CA HIS A 17 -16.61 3.55 3.71
C HIS A 17 -16.21 5.02 3.72
N GLN A 18 -16.00 5.59 4.88
CA GLN A 18 -15.53 6.97 5.04
C GLN A 18 -14.11 7.11 4.47
N MET A 19 -13.22 6.18 4.76
CA MET A 19 -11.84 6.18 4.24
C MET A 19 -11.80 5.94 2.73
N LEU A 20 -12.66 5.06 2.23
CA LEU A 20 -12.83 4.84 0.80
C LEU A 20 -13.22 6.14 0.08
N LYS A 21 -14.19 6.87 0.62
CA LYS A 21 -14.62 8.16 0.09
C LYS A 21 -13.50 9.21 0.14
N GLN A 22 -12.83 9.30 1.27
CA GLN A 22 -11.79 10.30 1.52
C GLN A 22 -10.57 10.10 0.61
N PHE A 23 -10.08 8.86 0.48
CA PHE A 23 -8.85 8.58 -0.26
C PHE A 23 -9.08 8.28 -1.75
N PHE A 24 -10.21 7.73 -2.12
CA PHE A 24 -10.47 7.25 -3.49
C PHE A 24 -11.71 7.89 -4.14
N GLY A 25 -12.53 8.59 -3.38
CA GLY A 25 -13.70 9.27 -3.89
C GLY A 25 -14.90 8.36 -4.20
N PHE A 26 -14.85 7.09 -3.82
CA PHE A 26 -15.92 6.12 -4.03
C PHE A 26 -16.87 6.03 -2.84
N ASP A 27 -18.17 5.87 -3.11
CA ASP A 27 -19.17 5.72 -2.06
C ASP A 27 -19.36 4.27 -1.60
N SER A 28 -18.99 3.30 -2.43
CA SER A 28 -19.16 1.87 -2.15
C SER A 28 -18.04 1.02 -2.72
N PHE A 29 -17.80 -0.12 -2.09
CA PHE A 29 -16.88 -1.14 -2.60
C PHE A 29 -17.52 -1.93 -3.75
N LYS A 30 -16.67 -2.47 -4.63
CA LYS A 30 -17.08 -3.34 -5.73
C LYS A 30 -16.74 -4.80 -5.42
N GLY A 31 -17.65 -5.71 -5.77
CA GLY A 31 -17.41 -7.14 -5.69
C GLY A 31 -16.88 -7.58 -4.33
N LEU A 32 -15.71 -8.21 -4.33
CA LEU A 32 -15.07 -8.78 -3.14
C LEU A 32 -14.11 -7.81 -2.41
N GLN A 33 -14.02 -6.56 -2.81
CA GLN A 33 -13.06 -5.61 -2.22
C GLN A 33 -13.20 -5.49 -0.70
N GLU A 34 -14.41 -5.26 -0.20
CA GLU A 34 -14.63 -5.09 1.24
C GLU A 34 -14.28 -6.33 2.06
N PRO A 35 -14.74 -7.56 1.73
CA PRO A 35 -14.31 -8.76 2.43
C PRO A 35 -12.81 -8.99 2.42
N ILE A 36 -12.13 -8.72 1.30
CA ILE A 36 -10.67 -8.82 1.18
C ILE A 36 -9.97 -7.85 2.12
N ILE A 37 -10.38 -6.59 2.11
CA ILE A 37 -9.79 -5.55 2.96
C ILE A 37 -9.98 -5.88 4.43
N ARG A 38 -11.18 -6.30 4.85
CA ARG A 38 -11.45 -6.70 6.24
C ARG A 38 -10.60 -7.90 6.66
N HIS A 39 -10.42 -8.87 5.77
CA HIS A 39 -9.59 -10.04 6.03
C HIS A 39 -8.11 -9.67 6.25
N LEU A 40 -7.58 -8.76 5.44
CA LEU A 40 -6.23 -8.21 5.61
C LEU A 40 -6.07 -7.42 6.91
N LEU A 41 -7.04 -6.58 7.24
CA LEU A 41 -7.02 -5.78 8.47
C LEU A 41 -7.10 -6.65 9.74
N GLN A 42 -7.63 -7.86 9.64
CA GLN A 42 -7.60 -8.86 10.72
C GLN A 42 -6.23 -9.53 10.91
N GLY A 43 -5.24 -9.18 10.08
CA GLY A 43 -3.90 -9.76 10.13
C GLY A 43 -3.74 -11.09 9.41
N ASN A 44 -4.68 -11.44 8.53
CA ASN A 44 -4.63 -12.70 7.78
C ASN A 44 -3.90 -12.53 6.44
N ASN A 45 -3.15 -13.55 6.05
CA ASN A 45 -2.61 -13.67 4.70
C ASN A 45 -3.76 -13.92 3.72
N THR A 46 -3.72 -13.25 2.57
CA THR A 46 -4.81 -13.29 1.59
C THR A 46 -4.26 -13.53 0.20
N PHE A 47 -4.83 -14.51 -0.49
CA PHE A 47 -4.58 -14.76 -1.91
C PHE A 47 -5.80 -14.34 -2.71
N VAL A 48 -5.60 -13.45 -3.70
CA VAL A 48 -6.70 -12.84 -4.47
C VAL A 48 -6.50 -13.05 -5.96
N ILE A 49 -7.52 -13.57 -6.62
CA ILE A 49 -7.61 -13.60 -8.07
C ILE A 49 -8.79 -12.75 -8.50
N MET A 50 -8.51 -11.72 -9.27
CA MET A 50 -9.51 -10.82 -9.81
C MET A 50 -9.21 -10.52 -11.28
N PRO A 51 -10.25 -10.32 -12.13
CA PRO A 51 -10.04 -9.91 -13.51
C PRO A 51 -9.43 -8.51 -13.60
N THR A 52 -8.80 -8.19 -14.72
CA THR A 52 -8.31 -6.86 -15.04
C THR A 52 -9.45 -5.84 -14.96
N GLY A 53 -9.23 -4.72 -14.28
CA GLY A 53 -10.28 -3.72 -14.05
C GLY A 53 -11.20 -4.02 -12.86
N GLY A 54 -10.95 -5.09 -12.09
CA GLY A 54 -11.71 -5.46 -10.90
C GLY A 54 -11.38 -4.66 -9.63
N GLY A 55 -10.45 -3.69 -9.71
CA GLY A 55 -10.07 -2.87 -8.55
C GLY A 55 -9.12 -3.56 -7.59
N LYS A 56 -8.20 -4.37 -8.08
CA LYS A 56 -7.22 -5.12 -7.26
C LYS A 56 -6.34 -4.22 -6.39
N SER A 57 -5.87 -3.11 -6.93
CA SER A 57 -4.93 -2.23 -6.24
C SER A 57 -5.53 -1.63 -4.96
N MET A 58 -6.81 -1.30 -4.95
CA MET A 58 -7.48 -0.79 -3.75
C MET A 58 -7.47 -1.81 -2.61
N CYS A 59 -7.51 -3.10 -2.92
CA CYS A 59 -7.53 -4.16 -1.91
C CYS A 59 -6.28 -4.15 -1.01
N TYR A 60 -5.15 -3.65 -1.49
CA TYR A 60 -3.95 -3.47 -0.67
C TYR A 60 -3.65 -2.00 -0.34
N GLN A 61 -4.05 -1.07 -1.19
CA GLN A 61 -3.78 0.36 -0.96
C GLN A 61 -4.54 0.89 0.25
N LEU A 62 -5.83 0.61 0.36
CA LEU A 62 -6.63 1.08 1.48
C LEU A 62 -6.16 0.50 2.82
N PRO A 63 -5.92 -0.81 2.97
CA PRO A 63 -5.32 -1.33 4.20
C PRO A 63 -3.96 -0.72 4.53
N ALA A 64 -3.11 -0.50 3.54
CA ALA A 64 -1.80 0.13 3.75
C ALA A 64 -1.92 1.53 4.36
N LEU A 65 -2.91 2.31 3.93
CA LEU A 65 -3.16 3.66 4.47
C LEU A 65 -3.67 3.63 5.91
N LEU A 66 -4.35 2.56 6.31
CA LEU A 66 -4.95 2.42 7.64
C LEU A 66 -4.01 1.78 8.66
N LEU A 67 -3.16 0.87 8.24
CA LEU A 67 -2.23 0.15 9.10
C LEU A 67 -1.00 0.99 9.44
N LYS A 68 -0.36 0.66 10.56
CA LYS A 68 0.94 1.25 10.91
C LYS A 68 2.04 0.69 10.01
N GLY A 69 3.06 1.50 9.75
CA GLY A 69 4.20 1.11 8.95
C GLY A 69 4.00 1.36 7.46
N THR A 70 4.86 0.76 6.66
CA THR A 70 4.90 0.89 5.21
C THR A 70 4.58 -0.46 4.56
N ALA A 71 3.61 -0.49 3.66
CA ALA A 71 3.35 -1.65 2.84
C ALA A 71 4.33 -1.70 1.67
N ILE A 72 4.94 -2.85 1.45
CA ILE A 72 5.85 -3.09 0.33
C ILE A 72 5.10 -3.83 -0.75
N VAL A 73 5.04 -3.24 -1.94
CA VAL A 73 4.37 -3.82 -3.11
C VAL A 73 5.44 -4.23 -4.13
N VAL A 74 5.59 -5.52 -4.33
CA VAL A 74 6.54 -6.06 -5.30
C VAL A 74 5.85 -6.22 -6.66
N SER A 75 6.35 -5.52 -7.67
CA SER A 75 5.79 -5.57 -9.02
C SER A 75 6.90 -5.52 -10.08
N PRO A 76 6.83 -6.34 -11.14
CA PRO A 76 7.80 -6.30 -12.24
C PRO A 76 7.55 -5.16 -13.24
N LEU A 77 6.42 -4.47 -13.14
CA LEU A 77 5.95 -3.50 -14.13
C LEU A 77 6.29 -2.06 -13.71
N ILE A 78 7.44 -1.56 -14.12
CA ILE A 78 7.97 -0.23 -13.76
C ILE A 78 7.00 0.90 -14.15
N ALA A 79 6.46 0.87 -15.37
CA ALA A 79 5.52 1.89 -15.82
C ALA A 79 4.23 1.92 -14.97
N LEU A 80 3.74 0.76 -14.56
CA LEU A 80 2.57 0.64 -13.69
C LEU A 80 2.85 1.19 -12.29
N MET A 81 4.05 0.96 -11.75
CA MET A 81 4.46 1.52 -10.45
C MET A 81 4.32 3.05 -10.43
N LYS A 82 4.88 3.71 -11.42
CA LYS A 82 4.82 5.17 -11.53
C LYS A 82 3.37 5.65 -11.58
N ASN A 83 2.55 5.04 -12.42
CA ASN A 83 1.14 5.41 -12.54
C ASN A 83 0.38 5.24 -11.22
N GLN A 84 0.63 4.17 -10.49
CA GLN A 84 -0.02 3.93 -9.19
C GLN A 84 0.45 4.90 -8.12
N VAL A 85 1.75 5.21 -8.08
CA VAL A 85 2.30 6.22 -7.16
C VAL A 85 1.73 7.60 -7.45
N ASP A 86 1.71 8.01 -8.72
CA ASP A 86 1.15 9.30 -9.12
C ASP A 86 -0.34 9.42 -8.76
N THR A 87 -1.11 8.36 -8.98
CA THR A 87 -2.53 8.31 -8.59
C THR A 87 -2.72 8.48 -7.08
N LEU A 88 -1.93 7.78 -6.28
CA LEU A 88 -1.99 7.89 -4.82
C LEU A 88 -1.59 9.28 -4.33
N ARG A 89 -0.58 9.89 -4.92
CA ARG A 89 -0.15 11.25 -4.60
C ARG A 89 -1.23 12.29 -4.93
N ASN A 90 -1.99 12.08 -5.99
CA ASN A 90 -3.10 12.96 -6.38
C ASN A 90 -4.29 12.87 -5.41
N PHE A 91 -4.53 11.70 -4.83
CA PHE A 91 -5.56 11.50 -3.80
C PHE A 91 -5.03 11.80 -2.39
N GLY A 92 -3.74 11.57 -2.17
CA GLY A 92 -3.08 11.81 -0.91
C GLY A 92 -2.68 13.27 -0.75
N THR A 93 -2.65 13.72 0.47
CA THR A 93 -2.32 15.08 0.83
C THR A 93 -0.82 15.37 0.87
N LYS A 94 0.04 14.35 0.74
CA LYS A 94 1.50 14.46 0.86
C LYS A 94 2.21 13.62 -0.20
N GLU A 95 3.20 14.20 -0.87
CA GLU A 95 4.00 13.49 -1.88
C GLU A 95 4.72 12.26 -1.35
N GLY A 96 5.14 12.27 -0.09
CA GLY A 96 5.85 11.16 0.54
C GLY A 96 5.01 9.94 0.89
N ILE A 97 3.69 9.96 0.68
CA ILE A 97 2.78 8.86 1.06
C ILE A 97 3.05 7.58 0.28
N ALA A 98 3.49 7.71 -0.96
CA ALA A 98 3.84 6.59 -1.83
C ALA A 98 5.11 6.89 -2.62
N HIS A 99 5.98 5.90 -2.71
CA HIS A 99 7.19 5.92 -3.51
C HIS A 99 7.37 4.64 -4.29
N PHE A 100 8.24 4.66 -5.29
CA PHE A 100 8.72 3.46 -5.96
C PHE A 100 10.24 3.39 -5.91
N LEU A 101 10.78 2.18 -5.96
CA LEU A 101 12.20 1.90 -5.97
C LEU A 101 12.52 0.96 -7.12
N ASN A 102 13.21 1.47 -8.15
CA ASN A 102 13.65 0.72 -9.30
C ASN A 102 14.90 1.35 -9.91
N SER A 103 15.43 0.76 -10.98
CA SER A 103 16.67 1.21 -11.65
C SER A 103 16.57 2.57 -12.35
N SER A 104 15.37 3.13 -12.50
CA SER A 104 15.18 4.43 -13.15
C SER A 104 15.46 5.63 -12.24
N LEU A 105 15.57 5.42 -10.92
CA LEU A 105 15.78 6.48 -9.97
C LEU A 105 17.23 6.98 -9.93
N THR A 106 17.39 8.29 -9.77
CA THR A 106 18.67 8.90 -9.43
C THR A 106 19.05 8.63 -7.98
N LYS A 107 20.33 8.85 -7.65
CA LYS A 107 20.81 8.72 -6.26
C LYS A 107 20.08 9.65 -5.30
N GLN A 108 19.78 10.86 -5.73
CA GLN A 108 19.05 11.84 -4.92
C GLN A 108 17.61 11.40 -4.65
N GLU A 109 16.94 10.86 -5.66
CA GLU A 109 15.59 10.30 -5.52
C GLU A 109 15.56 9.12 -4.55
N ILE A 110 16.55 8.23 -4.61
CA ILE A 110 16.69 7.10 -3.66
C ILE A 110 16.87 7.62 -2.22
N ILE A 111 17.70 8.64 -2.02
CA ILE A 111 17.89 9.26 -0.70
C ILE A 111 16.57 9.84 -0.18
N GLN A 112 15.81 10.52 -1.03
CA GLN A 112 14.51 11.09 -0.65
C GLN A 112 13.53 9.99 -0.21
N VAL A 113 13.45 8.88 -0.97
CA VAL A 113 12.63 7.72 -0.62
C VAL A 113 13.00 7.18 0.76
N LYS A 114 14.30 6.98 1.01
CA LYS A 114 14.80 6.45 2.28
C LYS A 114 14.49 7.39 3.45
N ASN A 115 14.64 8.70 3.27
CA ASN A 115 14.33 9.69 4.28
C ASN A 115 12.83 9.70 4.63
N ASP A 116 11.95 9.70 3.64
CA ASP A 116 10.50 9.69 3.85
C ASP A 116 10.03 8.41 4.56
N MET A 117 10.65 7.28 4.26
CA MET A 117 10.36 6.03 4.95
C MET A 117 10.84 6.05 6.40
N THR A 118 12.06 6.54 6.64
CA THR A 118 12.62 6.67 8.00
C THR A 118 11.79 7.62 8.86
N ASP A 119 11.29 8.69 8.28
CA ASP A 119 10.46 9.68 8.97
C ASP A 119 9.00 9.21 9.15
N GLY A 120 8.63 8.05 8.61
CA GLY A 120 7.30 7.45 8.76
C GLY A 120 6.21 8.06 7.88
N PHE A 121 6.56 8.85 6.88
CA PHE A 121 5.60 9.47 5.96
C PHE A 121 5.10 8.52 4.88
N THR A 122 5.92 7.54 4.50
CA THR A 122 5.60 6.63 3.41
C THR A 122 4.72 5.49 3.88
N LYS A 123 3.57 5.33 3.24
CA LYS A 123 2.61 4.24 3.49
C LYS A 123 2.72 3.09 2.49
N LEU A 124 3.12 3.39 1.26
CA LEU A 124 3.33 2.38 0.22
C LEU A 124 4.68 2.60 -0.47
N LEU A 125 5.43 1.52 -0.58
CA LEU A 125 6.66 1.47 -1.37
C LEU A 125 6.53 0.38 -2.44
N TYR A 126 6.53 0.78 -3.70
CA TYR A 126 6.54 -0.11 -4.85
C TYR A 126 7.98 -0.46 -5.21
N VAL A 127 8.29 -1.75 -5.26
CA VAL A 127 9.65 -2.24 -5.46
C VAL A 127 9.69 -3.19 -6.65
N ALA A 128 10.63 -2.97 -7.56
CA ALA A 128 10.92 -3.93 -8.62
C ALA A 128 11.64 -5.16 -8.04
N PRO A 129 11.35 -6.39 -8.52
CA PRO A 129 12.00 -7.60 -8.00
C PRO A 129 13.52 -7.56 -8.03
N GLU A 130 14.11 -7.00 -9.10
CA GLU A 130 15.56 -6.84 -9.24
C GLU A 130 16.17 -5.92 -8.18
N SER A 131 15.41 -4.97 -7.66
CA SER A 131 15.86 -4.08 -6.57
C SER A 131 16.02 -4.82 -5.24
N LEU A 132 15.32 -5.93 -5.05
CA LEU A 132 15.42 -6.77 -3.86
C LEU A 132 16.69 -7.64 -3.82
N THR A 133 17.42 -7.75 -4.94
CA THR A 133 18.69 -8.49 -5.00
C THR A 133 19.88 -7.64 -4.54
N LYS A 134 19.72 -6.34 -4.39
CA LYS A 134 20.77 -5.45 -3.89
C LYS A 134 20.74 -5.41 -2.36
N GLU A 135 21.84 -5.78 -1.73
CA GLU A 135 21.97 -5.79 -0.26
C GLU A 135 21.58 -4.45 0.37
N GLU A 136 22.02 -3.34 -0.22
CA GLU A 136 21.69 -1.98 0.24
C GLU A 136 20.19 -1.74 0.39
N ASN A 137 19.38 -2.32 -0.50
CA ASN A 137 17.94 -2.18 -0.46
C ASN A 137 17.29 -3.15 0.53
N VAL A 138 17.82 -4.36 0.65
CA VAL A 138 17.33 -5.38 1.59
C VAL A 138 17.56 -4.95 3.03
N ASP A 139 18.75 -4.45 3.33
CA ASP A 139 19.10 -3.96 4.67
C ASP A 139 18.25 -2.77 5.10
N PHE A 140 17.77 -1.99 4.15
CA PHE A 140 16.90 -0.86 4.41
C PHE A 140 15.44 -1.27 4.68
N LEU A 141 14.96 -2.31 4.00
CA LEU A 141 13.59 -2.80 4.12
C LEU A 141 13.43 -3.74 5.32
#